data_39513bedacd80c88da309ceef30c8aad
#
_entry.id   39513bedacd80c88da309ceef30c8aad
#
_cell.length_a   1.000
_cell.length_b   1.000
_cell.length_c   1.000
_cell.angle_alpha   90.00
_cell.angle_beta   90.00
_cell.angle_gamma   90.00
#
_symmetry.space_group_name_H-M   'P 1'
#
loop_
_entity.id
_entity.type
_entity.pdbx_description
1 polymer ?
#
loop_
_entity_poly.entity_id
_entity_poly.type
_entity_poly.pdbx_seq_one_letter_code
_entity_poly.pdbx_strand_id
1 'polypeptide(L)'
;MKIVADQNIPALSDILSGAGTLSYFSERNPPQEVLADADALLVRSVTAVDKELLEQAPYLKFVASATIGTEHVNLPLLQERGIAFAHAPGANAQSVGEYVLCVVLDWLSHKPVYSVDEIDVAIVGAGHTGRAAGKRLQALGFNVHYYDPPLCKKGVKFVHDHWQRVLTADIISCH
;
A
#
# COMPACT_ATOMS: atom_id res chain seq x y z
N MET A 1 16.15 -23.37 1.66
CA MET A 1 15.60 -22.31 0.81
C MET A 1 16.47 -21.09 0.98
N LYS A 2 16.93 -20.46 -0.13
CA LYS A 2 17.68 -19.20 -0.09
C LYS A 2 16.72 -18.04 -0.36
N ILE A 3 16.64 -17.12 0.60
CA ILE A 3 15.77 -15.94 0.57
C ILE A 3 16.66 -14.71 0.39
N VAL A 4 16.39 -13.92 -0.63
CA VAL A 4 17.05 -12.63 -0.89
C VAL A 4 16.06 -11.52 -0.59
N ALA A 5 16.44 -10.53 0.20
CA ALA A 5 15.50 -9.51 0.68
C ALA A 5 16.10 -8.11 0.72
N ASP A 6 15.30 -7.09 0.41
CA ASP A 6 15.66 -5.69 0.66
C ASP A 6 15.83 -5.48 2.18
N GLN A 7 17.01 -4.97 2.57
CA GLN A 7 17.36 -4.76 4.00
C GLN A 7 16.43 -3.79 4.73
N ASN A 8 15.71 -2.95 4.01
CA ASN A 8 14.79 -1.98 4.60
C ASN A 8 13.38 -2.56 4.86
N ILE A 9 13.17 -3.85 4.63
CA ILE A 9 11.97 -4.55 5.10
C ILE A 9 12.20 -4.92 6.55
N PRO A 10 11.42 -4.37 7.50
CA PRO A 10 11.69 -4.56 8.92
C PRO A 10 11.37 -5.99 9.39
N ALA A 11 12.06 -6.42 10.46
CA ALA A 11 11.78 -7.65 11.22
C ALA A 11 11.87 -8.98 10.44
N LEU A 12 12.50 -8.99 9.24
CA LEU A 12 12.56 -10.21 8.42
C LEU A 12 13.34 -11.34 9.09
N SER A 13 14.42 -11.05 9.82
CA SER A 13 15.20 -12.05 10.57
C SER A 13 14.34 -12.82 11.57
N ASP A 14 13.46 -12.11 12.25
CA ASP A 14 12.59 -12.69 13.28
C ASP A 14 11.43 -13.47 12.64
N ILE A 15 10.79 -12.86 11.63
CA ILE A 15 9.63 -13.44 10.94
C ILE A 15 10.02 -14.70 10.15
N LEU A 16 11.18 -14.69 9.50
CA LEU A 16 11.65 -15.78 8.65
C LEU A 16 12.62 -16.74 9.36
N SER A 17 12.71 -16.65 10.68
CA SER A 17 13.52 -17.56 11.48
C SER A 17 13.12 -19.02 11.20
N GLY A 18 14.11 -19.83 10.75
CA GLY A 18 13.90 -21.23 10.38
C GLY A 18 13.35 -21.49 8.97
N ALA A 19 12.97 -20.44 8.20
CA ALA A 19 12.48 -20.61 6.83
C ALA A 19 13.59 -20.93 5.81
N GLY A 20 14.84 -20.58 6.11
CA GLY A 20 15.98 -20.80 5.23
C GLY A 20 17.14 -19.83 5.50
N THR A 21 18.05 -19.73 4.54
CA THR A 21 19.16 -18.78 4.60
C THR A 21 18.69 -17.43 4.05
N LEU A 22 18.78 -16.38 4.88
CA LEU A 22 18.39 -15.02 4.52
C LEU A 22 19.64 -14.22 4.14
N SER A 23 19.62 -13.63 2.94
CA SER A 23 20.64 -12.70 2.43
C SER A 23 19.99 -11.34 2.14
N TYR A 24 20.67 -10.26 2.49
CA TYR A 24 20.15 -8.90 2.28
C TYR A 24 20.86 -8.20 1.13
N PHE A 25 20.11 -7.31 0.45
CA PHE A 25 20.69 -6.32 -0.45
C PHE A 25 20.24 -4.91 -0.04
N SER A 26 21.12 -3.92 -0.29
CA SER A 26 20.88 -2.51 0.06
C SER A 26 20.60 -1.64 -1.16
N GLU A 27 20.95 -2.12 -2.33
CA GLU A 27 20.88 -1.40 -3.60
C GLU A 27 19.43 -1.41 -4.15
N ARG A 28 19.19 -0.59 -5.17
CA ARG A 28 17.91 -0.57 -5.86
C ARG A 28 17.57 -1.93 -6.50
N ASN A 29 18.58 -2.55 -7.08
CA ASN A 29 18.49 -3.89 -7.66
C ASN A 29 19.45 -4.82 -6.91
N PRO A 30 19.01 -6.04 -6.55
CA PRO A 30 19.91 -7.00 -5.91
C PRO A 30 21.04 -7.40 -6.86
N PRO A 31 22.29 -7.56 -6.35
CA PRO A 31 23.40 -8.04 -7.15
C PRO A 31 23.15 -9.43 -7.74
N GLN A 32 23.67 -9.68 -8.94
CA GLN A 32 23.50 -10.94 -9.65
C GLN A 32 23.98 -12.15 -8.83
N GLU A 33 25.06 -11.99 -8.06
CA GLU A 33 25.65 -13.05 -7.26
C GLU A 33 24.70 -13.58 -6.18
N VAL A 34 23.80 -12.73 -5.64
CA VAL A 34 22.83 -13.14 -4.64
C VAL A 34 21.55 -13.69 -5.26
N LEU A 35 21.25 -13.30 -6.51
CA LEU A 35 20.09 -13.76 -7.25
C LEU A 35 20.28 -15.13 -7.89
N ALA A 36 21.50 -15.47 -8.26
CA ALA A 36 21.83 -16.64 -9.11
C ALA A 36 21.32 -17.97 -8.55
N ASP A 37 21.19 -18.11 -7.23
CA ASP A 37 20.72 -19.31 -6.53
C ASP A 37 19.55 -19.02 -5.55
N ALA A 38 18.86 -17.89 -5.75
CA ALA A 38 17.74 -17.49 -4.91
C ALA A 38 16.48 -18.33 -5.21
N ASP A 39 15.84 -18.85 -4.16
CA ASP A 39 14.51 -19.49 -4.25
C ASP A 39 13.39 -18.46 -4.07
N ALA A 40 13.61 -17.42 -3.25
CA ALA A 40 12.62 -16.39 -2.95
C ALA A 40 13.25 -14.99 -2.95
N LEU A 41 12.51 -14.00 -3.43
CA LEU A 41 12.92 -12.60 -3.48
C LEU A 41 11.87 -11.72 -2.81
N LEU A 42 12.28 -10.94 -1.80
CA LEU A 42 11.44 -9.99 -1.09
C LEU A 42 11.87 -8.57 -1.42
N VAL A 43 10.97 -7.80 -2.04
CA VAL A 43 11.26 -6.46 -2.55
C VAL A 43 10.36 -5.39 -1.95
N ARG A 44 10.78 -4.13 -2.13
CA ARG A 44 9.92 -2.95 -1.99
C ARG A 44 9.68 -2.32 -3.36
N SER A 45 8.86 -1.28 -3.43
CA SER A 45 8.48 -0.58 -4.67
C SER A 45 9.64 0.02 -5.47
N VAL A 46 10.83 0.13 -4.87
CA VAL A 46 12.03 0.69 -5.52
C VAL A 46 12.75 -0.31 -6.43
N THR A 47 12.50 -1.61 -6.27
CA THR A 47 13.10 -2.69 -7.06
C THR A 47 12.14 -3.11 -8.17
N ALA A 48 12.53 -2.95 -9.41
CA ALA A 48 11.75 -3.44 -10.55
C ALA A 48 11.96 -4.96 -10.72
N VAL A 49 10.87 -5.72 -10.61
CA VAL A 49 10.88 -7.16 -10.91
C VAL A 49 10.42 -7.35 -12.36
N ASP A 50 11.35 -7.18 -13.25
CA ASP A 50 11.18 -7.22 -14.69
C ASP A 50 11.91 -8.42 -15.32
N LYS A 51 11.96 -8.44 -16.66
CA LYS A 51 12.61 -9.50 -17.42
C LYS A 51 14.10 -9.61 -17.12
N GLU A 52 14.79 -8.46 -17.03
CA GLU A 52 16.23 -8.41 -16.81
C GLU A 52 16.60 -8.97 -15.42
N LEU A 53 15.87 -8.60 -14.37
CA LEU A 53 16.08 -9.15 -13.04
C LEU A 53 15.79 -10.67 -13.01
N LEU A 54 14.68 -11.09 -13.62
CA LEU A 54 14.28 -12.49 -13.60
C LEU A 54 15.20 -13.41 -14.45
N GLU A 55 15.93 -12.89 -15.42
CA GLU A 55 16.98 -13.63 -16.15
C GLU A 55 18.18 -13.93 -15.26
N GLN A 56 18.45 -13.10 -14.24
CA GLN A 56 19.53 -13.29 -13.27
C GLN A 56 19.14 -14.22 -12.11
N ALA A 57 17.86 -14.61 -12.01
CA ALA A 57 17.32 -15.44 -10.93
C ALA A 57 16.65 -16.73 -11.47
N PRO A 58 17.41 -17.65 -12.08
CA PRO A 58 16.83 -18.82 -12.80
C PRO A 58 16.13 -19.83 -11.89
N TYR A 59 16.41 -19.84 -10.59
CA TYR A 59 15.83 -20.77 -9.61
C TYR A 59 14.70 -20.14 -8.79
N LEU A 60 14.32 -18.90 -9.09
CA LEU A 60 13.32 -18.16 -8.32
C LEU A 60 11.93 -18.82 -8.43
N LYS A 61 11.31 -19.09 -7.28
CA LYS A 61 9.99 -19.74 -7.16
C LYS A 61 8.94 -18.82 -6.57
N PHE A 62 9.39 -17.79 -5.83
CA PHE A 62 8.51 -16.90 -5.10
C PHE A 62 9.03 -15.47 -5.08
N VAL A 63 8.13 -14.51 -5.32
CA VAL A 63 8.38 -13.08 -5.13
C VAL A 63 7.36 -12.51 -4.17
N ALA A 64 7.81 -11.73 -3.18
CA ALA A 64 6.92 -10.95 -2.35
C ALA A 64 7.28 -9.47 -2.38
N SER A 65 6.26 -8.61 -2.47
CA SER A 65 6.42 -7.17 -2.30
C SER A 65 5.90 -6.73 -0.93
N ALA A 66 6.77 -6.09 -0.15
CA ALA A 66 6.41 -5.48 1.14
C ALA A 66 5.64 -4.15 0.97
N THR A 67 4.98 -3.96 -0.18
CA THR A 67 4.20 -2.77 -0.52
C THR A 67 2.81 -3.15 -0.98
N ILE A 68 1.92 -2.17 -1.02
CA ILE A 68 0.53 -2.36 -1.47
C ILE A 68 0.46 -2.45 -2.99
N GLY A 69 1.16 -1.53 -3.68
CA GLY A 69 1.19 -1.46 -5.14
C GLY A 69 2.02 -2.58 -5.75
N THR A 70 1.74 -2.90 -7.00
CA THR A 70 2.40 -3.95 -7.78
C THR A 70 2.97 -3.45 -9.10
N GLU A 71 2.99 -2.14 -9.32
CA GLU A 71 3.40 -1.49 -10.58
C GLU A 71 4.86 -1.77 -10.94
N HIS A 72 5.69 -2.07 -9.93
CA HIS A 72 7.10 -2.43 -10.08
C HIS A 72 7.32 -3.92 -10.37
N VAL A 73 6.26 -4.72 -10.48
CA VAL A 73 6.33 -6.18 -10.69
C VAL A 73 5.63 -6.58 -11.99
N ASN A 74 6.35 -7.24 -12.88
CA ASN A 74 5.79 -7.79 -14.11
C ASN A 74 5.01 -9.09 -13.80
N LEU A 75 3.77 -8.95 -13.32
CA LEU A 75 2.90 -10.07 -12.95
C LEU A 75 2.66 -11.08 -14.08
N PRO A 76 2.40 -10.65 -15.35
CA PRO A 76 2.27 -11.61 -16.45
C PRO A 76 3.51 -12.48 -16.62
N LEU A 77 4.70 -11.91 -16.52
CA LEU A 77 5.95 -12.66 -16.67
C LEU A 77 6.20 -13.63 -15.51
N LEU A 78 5.84 -13.25 -14.28
CA LEU A 78 5.89 -14.19 -13.13
C LEU A 78 4.97 -15.39 -13.36
N GLN A 79 3.76 -15.14 -13.82
CA GLN A 79 2.79 -16.20 -14.14
C GLN A 79 3.30 -17.13 -15.25
N GLU A 80 3.87 -16.58 -16.32
CA GLU A 80 4.46 -17.34 -17.43
C GLU A 80 5.58 -18.27 -16.94
N ARG A 81 6.42 -17.78 -16.01
CA ARG A 81 7.52 -18.55 -15.42
C ARG A 81 7.11 -19.47 -14.25
N GLY A 82 5.84 -19.47 -13.87
CA GLY A 82 5.35 -20.28 -12.75
C GLY A 82 5.86 -19.78 -11.37
N ILE A 83 6.26 -18.51 -11.27
CA ILE A 83 6.75 -17.90 -10.04
C ILE A 83 5.55 -17.38 -9.25
N ALA A 84 5.37 -17.85 -8.02
CA ALA A 84 4.31 -17.39 -7.14
C ALA A 84 4.58 -15.95 -6.67
N PHE A 85 3.52 -15.16 -6.52
CA PHE A 85 3.61 -13.76 -6.07
C PHE A 85 2.69 -13.47 -4.89
N ALA A 86 3.19 -12.69 -3.93
CA ALA A 86 2.41 -12.11 -2.84
C ALA A 86 2.73 -10.62 -2.65
N HIS A 87 1.74 -9.87 -2.16
CA HIS A 87 1.92 -8.48 -1.75
C HIS A 87 1.05 -8.20 -0.51
N ALA A 88 1.10 -6.98 0.04
CA ALA A 88 0.46 -6.65 1.31
C ALA A 88 -0.67 -5.60 1.17
N PRO A 89 -1.79 -5.89 0.45
CA PRO A 89 -2.86 -4.93 0.25
C PRO A 89 -3.50 -4.52 1.57
N GLY A 90 -3.55 -3.22 1.84
CA GLY A 90 -4.15 -2.65 3.04
C GLY A 90 -3.33 -2.80 4.33
N ALA A 91 -2.12 -3.34 4.30
CA ALA A 91 -1.30 -3.55 5.50
C ALA A 91 -1.05 -2.26 6.31
N ASN A 92 -0.88 -1.13 5.63
CA ASN A 92 -0.68 0.18 6.28
C ASN A 92 -1.98 0.98 6.48
N ALA A 93 -3.16 0.43 6.15
CA ALA A 93 -4.41 1.18 6.16
C ALA A 93 -4.73 1.80 7.52
N GLN A 94 -4.43 1.07 8.60
CA GLN A 94 -4.64 1.55 9.96
C GLN A 94 -3.75 2.76 10.27
N SER A 95 -2.45 2.64 10.02
CA SER A 95 -1.48 3.71 10.27
C SER A 95 -1.76 4.96 9.42
N VAL A 96 -2.14 4.79 8.14
CA VAL A 96 -2.56 5.92 7.29
C VAL A 96 -3.83 6.57 7.85
N GLY A 97 -4.81 5.79 8.30
CA GLY A 97 -6.03 6.32 8.90
C GLY A 97 -5.75 7.11 10.19
N GLU A 98 -4.82 6.66 11.01
CA GLU A 98 -4.36 7.36 12.23
C GLU A 98 -3.62 8.64 11.88
N TYR A 99 -2.72 8.60 10.90
CA TYR A 99 -2.01 9.78 10.43
C TYR A 99 -2.97 10.88 9.93
N VAL A 100 -3.94 10.52 9.07
CA VAL A 100 -4.95 11.47 8.58
C VAL A 100 -5.76 12.06 9.73
N LEU A 101 -6.16 11.23 10.69
CA LEU A 101 -6.86 11.70 11.89
C LEU A 101 -6.03 12.73 12.66
N CYS A 102 -4.75 12.43 12.94
CA CYS A 102 -3.85 13.36 13.65
C CYS A 102 -3.70 14.69 12.91
N VAL A 103 -3.53 14.66 11.58
CA VAL A 103 -3.41 15.90 10.77
C VAL A 103 -4.69 16.73 10.82
N VAL A 104 -5.86 16.09 10.73
CA VAL A 104 -7.15 16.78 10.80
C VAL A 104 -7.37 17.40 12.18
N LEU A 105 -7.03 16.70 13.26
CA LEU A 105 -7.14 17.21 14.63
C LEU A 105 -6.16 18.36 14.90
N ASP A 106 -4.93 18.26 14.39
CA ASP A 106 -3.96 19.35 14.45
C ASP A 106 -4.48 20.59 13.72
N TRP A 107 -5.00 20.44 12.50
CA TRP A 107 -5.62 21.53 11.75
C TRP A 107 -6.78 22.17 12.52
N LEU A 108 -7.66 21.38 13.15
CA LEU A 108 -8.77 21.87 13.98
C LEU A 108 -8.29 22.67 15.18
N SER A 109 -7.18 22.27 15.81
CA SER A 109 -6.63 22.96 16.99
C SER A 109 -6.27 24.44 16.72
N HIS A 110 -6.09 24.79 15.44
CA HIS A 110 -5.76 26.15 14.99
C HIS A 110 -6.98 26.92 14.45
N LYS A 111 -8.18 26.35 14.57
CA LYS A 111 -9.43 26.98 14.11
C LYS A 111 -10.31 27.41 15.29
N PRO A 112 -11.13 28.47 15.13
CA PRO A 112 -12.19 28.72 16.10
C PRO A 112 -13.10 27.49 16.16
N VAL A 113 -13.55 27.15 17.38
CA VAL A 113 -14.33 25.92 17.63
C VAL A 113 -15.62 25.95 16.81
N TYR A 114 -15.69 25.04 15.84
CA TYR A 114 -16.92 24.67 15.14
C TYR A 114 -17.41 23.33 15.68
N SER A 115 -18.68 23.04 15.48
CA SER A 115 -19.16 21.70 15.68
C SER A 115 -18.58 20.79 14.59
N VAL A 116 -17.98 19.64 14.94
CA VAL A 116 -17.32 18.75 13.97
C VAL A 116 -18.30 18.15 12.94
N ASP A 117 -19.59 18.08 13.27
CA ASP A 117 -20.66 17.65 12.38
C ASP A 117 -21.02 18.69 11.28
N GLU A 118 -20.54 19.93 11.41
CA GLU A 118 -20.63 20.94 10.37
C GLU A 118 -19.48 20.88 9.36
N ILE A 119 -18.46 20.07 9.61
CA ILE A 119 -17.28 19.95 8.75
C ILE A 119 -17.46 18.80 7.75
N ASP A 120 -17.49 19.16 6.47
CA ASP A 120 -17.55 18.22 5.35
C ASP A 120 -16.15 17.70 4.98
N VAL A 121 -15.98 16.38 4.95
CA VAL A 121 -14.73 15.72 4.57
C VAL A 121 -14.95 14.84 3.36
N ALA A 122 -14.26 15.15 2.29
CA ALA A 122 -14.22 14.32 1.08
C ALA A 122 -13.02 13.36 1.13
N ILE A 123 -13.30 12.06 1.07
CA ILE A 123 -12.29 11.02 0.88
C ILE A 123 -12.26 10.66 -0.60
N VAL A 124 -11.16 10.96 -1.28
CA VAL A 124 -10.92 10.61 -2.68
C VAL A 124 -10.16 9.28 -2.73
N GLY A 125 -10.84 8.24 -3.22
CA GLY A 125 -10.38 6.86 -3.15
C GLY A 125 -10.90 6.11 -1.93
N ALA A 126 -11.89 5.21 -2.13
CA ALA A 126 -12.52 4.43 -1.07
C ALA A 126 -11.93 3.01 -0.95
N GLY A 127 -10.62 2.87 -1.19
CA GLY A 127 -9.84 1.66 -0.96
C GLY A 127 -9.63 1.36 0.54
N HIS A 128 -8.65 0.53 0.86
CA HIS A 128 -8.36 0.16 2.26
C HIS A 128 -8.00 1.38 3.12
N THR A 129 -7.11 2.25 2.62
CA THR A 129 -6.61 3.43 3.34
C THR A 129 -7.68 4.50 3.48
N GLY A 130 -8.37 4.87 2.40
CA GLY A 130 -9.42 5.88 2.44
C GLY A 130 -10.58 5.49 3.36
N ARG A 131 -11.00 4.21 3.34
CA ARG A 131 -12.00 3.73 4.29
C ARG A 131 -11.52 3.74 5.74
N ALA A 132 -10.25 3.43 5.99
CA ALA A 132 -9.69 3.49 7.33
C ALA A 132 -9.65 4.93 7.88
N ALA A 133 -9.26 5.89 7.05
CA ALA A 133 -9.28 7.31 7.38
C ALA A 133 -10.72 7.81 7.63
N GLY A 134 -11.61 7.60 6.66
CA GLY A 134 -12.98 8.09 6.75
C GLY A 134 -13.76 7.51 7.92
N LYS A 135 -13.59 6.21 8.24
CA LYS A 135 -14.24 5.60 9.43
C LYS A 135 -13.82 6.26 10.74
N ARG A 136 -12.55 6.66 10.89
CA ARG A 136 -12.06 7.35 12.08
C ARG A 136 -12.65 8.74 12.21
N LEU A 137 -12.70 9.48 11.11
CA LEU A 137 -13.30 10.81 11.08
C LEU A 137 -14.81 10.74 11.34
N GLN A 138 -15.52 9.78 10.75
CA GLN A 138 -16.95 9.54 11.04
C GLN A 138 -17.20 9.21 12.52
N ALA A 139 -16.33 8.42 13.14
CA ALA A 139 -16.44 8.08 14.56
C ALA A 139 -16.29 9.29 15.49
N LEU A 140 -15.63 10.36 15.04
CA LEU A 140 -15.55 11.65 15.76
C LEU A 140 -16.69 12.60 15.42
N GLY A 141 -17.61 12.24 14.52
CA GLY A 141 -18.76 13.05 14.17
C GLY A 141 -18.61 13.90 12.91
N PHE A 142 -17.50 13.83 12.18
CA PHE A 142 -17.36 14.54 10.90
C PHE A 142 -18.37 14.04 9.87
N ASN A 143 -18.82 14.93 9.00
CA ASN A 143 -19.64 14.59 7.85
C ASN A 143 -18.73 14.09 6.72
N VAL A 144 -18.57 12.76 6.57
CA VAL A 144 -17.64 12.15 5.64
C VAL A 144 -18.37 11.55 4.45
N HIS A 145 -17.92 11.90 3.25
CA HIS A 145 -18.37 11.26 2.01
C HIS A 145 -17.19 10.74 1.19
N TYR A 146 -17.46 9.71 0.34
CA TYR A 146 -16.42 9.03 -0.40
C TYR A 146 -16.63 9.20 -1.90
N TYR A 147 -15.61 9.71 -2.56
CA TYR A 147 -15.56 9.81 -4.03
C TYR A 147 -14.68 8.68 -4.57
N ASP A 148 -15.29 7.77 -5.34
CA ASP A 148 -14.57 6.66 -6.00
C ASP A 148 -15.36 6.21 -7.24
N PRO A 149 -15.14 6.84 -8.41
CA PRO A 149 -15.87 6.50 -9.63
C PRO A 149 -15.76 5.02 -10.05
N PRO A 150 -14.59 4.36 -9.96
CA PRO A 150 -14.49 2.93 -10.24
C PRO A 150 -15.38 2.06 -9.35
N LEU A 151 -15.43 2.34 -8.04
CA LEU A 151 -16.31 1.60 -7.13
C LEU A 151 -17.78 1.96 -7.31
N CYS A 152 -18.09 3.22 -7.62
CA CYS A 152 -19.44 3.66 -7.94
C CYS A 152 -19.99 2.90 -9.14
N LYS A 153 -19.23 2.76 -10.22
CA LYS A 153 -19.58 1.97 -11.42
C LYS A 153 -19.81 0.48 -11.10
N LYS A 154 -19.17 -0.05 -10.06
CA LYS A 154 -19.38 -1.41 -9.55
C LYS A 154 -20.61 -1.54 -8.63
N GLY A 155 -21.37 -0.46 -8.43
CA GLY A 155 -22.59 -0.46 -7.61
C GLY A 155 -22.35 -0.38 -6.10
N VAL A 156 -21.20 0.07 -5.65
CA VAL A 156 -20.91 0.26 -4.22
C VAL A 156 -21.66 1.48 -3.71
N LYS A 157 -22.62 1.29 -2.82
CA LYS A 157 -23.62 2.32 -2.44
C LYS A 157 -23.08 3.48 -1.58
N PHE A 158 -21.99 3.30 -0.85
CA PHE A 158 -21.47 4.35 0.05
C PHE A 158 -20.52 5.32 -0.63
N VAL A 159 -20.23 5.12 -1.93
CA VAL A 159 -19.37 6.00 -2.73
C VAL A 159 -20.19 6.74 -3.79
N HIS A 160 -19.65 7.84 -4.28
CA HIS A 160 -20.24 8.61 -5.39
C HIS A 160 -19.18 8.99 -6.43
N ASP A 161 -19.61 9.49 -7.59
CA ASP A 161 -18.78 9.98 -8.70
C ASP A 161 -18.98 11.49 -9.00
N HIS A 162 -19.60 12.21 -8.08
CA HIS A 162 -19.86 13.65 -8.19
C HIS A 162 -18.67 14.49 -7.75
N TRP A 163 -17.78 14.84 -8.69
CA TRP A 163 -16.57 15.62 -8.40
C TRP A 163 -16.85 16.99 -7.78
N GLN A 164 -17.95 17.65 -8.20
CA GLN A 164 -18.31 18.95 -7.64
C GLN A 164 -18.50 18.92 -6.11
N ARG A 165 -19.01 17.82 -5.57
CA ARG A 165 -19.16 17.63 -4.12
C ARG A 165 -17.82 17.53 -3.41
N VAL A 166 -16.79 16.99 -4.05
CA VAL A 166 -15.42 16.96 -3.49
C VAL A 166 -14.87 18.38 -3.37
N LEU A 167 -15.10 19.22 -4.40
CA LEU A 167 -14.58 20.59 -4.42
C LEU A 167 -15.25 21.52 -3.42
N THR A 168 -16.41 21.18 -2.87
CA THR A 168 -17.12 21.97 -1.86
C THR A 168 -16.85 21.52 -0.44
N ALA A 169 -16.10 20.45 -0.23
CA ALA A 169 -15.73 19.96 1.09
C ALA A 169 -14.70 20.89 1.78
N ASP A 170 -14.79 20.98 3.10
CA ASP A 170 -13.85 21.74 3.93
C ASP A 170 -12.48 21.08 3.98
N ILE A 171 -12.46 19.74 3.93
CA ILE A 171 -11.24 18.92 3.96
C ILE A 171 -11.31 17.89 2.83
N ILE A 172 -10.21 17.74 2.09
CA ILE A 172 -10.05 16.71 1.05
C ILE A 172 -8.86 15.83 1.41
N SER A 173 -9.09 14.52 1.52
CA SER A 173 -8.03 13.52 1.74
C SER A 173 -7.94 12.56 0.56
N CYS A 174 -6.77 12.49 -0.08
CA CYS A 174 -6.53 11.65 -1.27
C CYS A 174 -5.80 10.36 -0.91
N HIS A 175 -6.31 9.22 -1.44
CA HIS A 175 -5.82 7.87 -1.14
C HIS A 175 -5.64 6.98 -2.38
#